data_adb0517a58deb0d13e32ee2590ff6f14
#
_entry.id   adb0517a58deb0d13e32ee2590ff6f14
#
_cell.length_a   1.000
_cell.length_b   1.000
_cell.length_c   1.000
_cell.angle_alpha   90.00
_cell.angle_beta   90.00
_cell.angle_gamma   90.00
#
_symmetry.space_group_name_H-M   'P 1'
#
loop_
_entity.id
_entity.type
_entity.pdbx_description
1 polymer ?
#
loop_
_entity_poly.entity_id
_entity_poly.type
_entity_poly.pdbx_seq_one_letter_code
_entity_poly.pdbx_strand_id
1 'polypeptide(L)'
;MENNIRQIFAHNLNELMEMKNKKPADVVRELDINESTFRSWYSGEKYPRIDKQQMLADYFNVKRSRLTEAQGSKLERVASLVKVPILGTITCGEPILAEENINGYREEISETLPTGNLFYLKTKGNSMTPTIPENSFVLIREQATVENGEIAAVLVNGDEEATLKRIKYQGDIVMLIADNPQYPPYVITEDNPATIVGKALKFSMDL
;
A
#
# COMPACT_ATOMS: atom_id res chain seq x y z
N MET A 1 -25.86 -2.05 -26.25
CA MET A 1 -24.89 -0.99 -25.89
C MET A 1 -25.56 0.31 -25.41
N GLU A 2 -26.56 0.86 -26.12
CA GLU A 2 -27.23 2.13 -25.70
C GLU A 2 -27.89 2.10 -24.32
N ASN A 3 -28.47 0.97 -23.92
CA ASN A 3 -29.13 0.85 -22.62
C ASN A 3 -28.14 0.97 -21.43
N ASN A 4 -26.90 0.55 -21.65
CA ASN A 4 -25.85 0.62 -20.63
C ASN A 4 -25.38 2.07 -20.38
N ILE A 5 -25.23 2.88 -21.42
CA ILE A 5 -24.77 4.28 -21.30
C ILE A 5 -25.78 5.15 -20.54
N ARG A 6 -27.08 4.93 -20.76
CA ARG A 6 -28.17 5.64 -20.07
C ARG A 6 -28.18 5.31 -18.58
N GLN A 7 -28.01 4.03 -18.24
CA GLN A 7 -27.99 3.57 -16.85
C GLN A 7 -26.73 4.08 -16.11
N ILE A 8 -25.58 4.08 -16.78
CA ILE A 8 -24.33 4.65 -16.23
C ILE A 8 -24.53 6.14 -15.91
N PHE A 9 -25.08 6.91 -16.86
CA PHE A 9 -25.32 8.33 -16.66
C PHE A 9 -26.29 8.59 -15.50
N ALA A 10 -27.42 7.87 -15.47
CA ALA A 10 -28.41 7.98 -14.41
C ALA A 10 -27.82 7.66 -13.04
N HIS A 11 -27.07 6.58 -12.94
CA HIS A 11 -26.39 6.18 -11.71
C HIS A 11 -25.42 7.28 -11.22
N ASN A 12 -24.54 7.75 -12.09
CA ASN A 12 -23.55 8.78 -11.76
C ASN A 12 -24.22 10.11 -11.36
N LEU A 13 -25.31 10.48 -12.03
CA LEU A 13 -26.07 11.69 -11.72
C LEU A 13 -26.72 11.61 -10.33
N ASN A 14 -27.34 10.47 -10.00
CA ASN A 14 -27.93 10.22 -8.68
C ASN A 14 -26.86 10.27 -7.58
N GLU A 15 -25.71 9.61 -7.80
CA GLU A 15 -24.58 9.64 -6.86
C GLU A 15 -24.06 11.07 -6.62
N LEU A 16 -23.93 11.89 -7.67
CA LEU A 16 -23.50 13.29 -7.52
C LEU A 16 -24.54 14.14 -6.75
N MET A 17 -25.83 13.91 -6.98
CA MET A 17 -26.88 14.58 -6.21
C MET A 17 -26.80 14.23 -4.72
N GLU A 18 -26.62 12.95 -4.39
CA GLU A 18 -26.43 12.49 -3.02
C GLU A 18 -25.18 13.08 -2.37
N MET A 19 -24.05 13.02 -3.05
CA MET A 19 -22.78 13.58 -2.55
C MET A 19 -22.84 15.08 -2.28
N LYS A 20 -23.60 15.82 -3.06
CA LYS A 20 -23.78 17.27 -2.91
C LYS A 20 -25.02 17.65 -2.08
N ASN A 21 -25.71 16.67 -1.53
CA ASN A 21 -26.96 16.83 -0.78
C ASN A 21 -28.02 17.68 -1.55
N LYS A 22 -28.16 17.42 -2.85
CA LYS A 22 -29.09 18.08 -3.76
C LYS A 22 -30.22 17.14 -4.11
N LYS A 23 -31.49 17.65 -4.04
CA LYS A 23 -32.64 16.93 -4.53
C LYS A 23 -32.89 17.24 -6.01
N PRO A 24 -33.56 16.35 -6.77
CA PRO A 24 -33.91 16.62 -8.17
C PRO A 24 -34.58 17.98 -8.39
N ALA A 25 -35.49 18.37 -7.49
CA ALA A 25 -36.20 19.66 -7.56
C ALA A 25 -35.24 20.88 -7.42
N ASP A 26 -34.15 20.74 -6.68
CA ASP A 26 -33.15 21.80 -6.53
C ASP A 26 -32.38 22.00 -7.83
N VAL A 27 -31.94 20.90 -8.46
CA VAL A 27 -31.19 20.91 -9.74
C VAL A 27 -32.08 21.49 -10.84
N VAL A 28 -33.33 21.07 -10.91
CA VAL A 28 -34.36 21.58 -11.87
C VAL A 28 -34.50 23.10 -11.73
N ARG A 29 -34.71 23.59 -10.51
CA ARG A 29 -34.86 25.02 -10.23
C ARG A 29 -33.59 25.83 -10.50
N GLU A 30 -32.46 25.35 -10.08
CA GLU A 30 -31.19 26.07 -10.17
C GLU A 30 -30.63 26.11 -11.60
N LEU A 31 -30.94 25.13 -12.44
CA LEU A 31 -30.48 25.03 -13.83
C LEU A 31 -31.59 25.40 -14.86
N ASP A 32 -32.77 25.77 -14.41
CA ASP A 32 -33.91 26.08 -15.26
C ASP A 32 -34.23 24.98 -16.29
N ILE A 33 -34.24 23.73 -15.83
CA ILE A 33 -34.52 22.55 -16.66
C ILE A 33 -35.96 22.14 -16.46
N ASN A 34 -36.63 21.70 -17.55
CA ASN A 34 -37.97 21.12 -17.43
C ASN A 34 -37.91 19.83 -16.57
N GLU A 35 -38.79 19.73 -15.57
CA GLU A 35 -38.83 18.63 -14.60
C GLU A 35 -38.94 17.25 -15.26
N SER A 36 -39.82 17.10 -16.26
CA SER A 36 -40.01 15.83 -16.96
C SER A 36 -38.76 15.43 -17.76
N THR A 37 -38.05 16.41 -18.31
CA THR A 37 -36.78 16.20 -19.03
C THR A 37 -35.69 15.73 -18.07
N PHE A 38 -35.52 16.41 -16.93
CA PHE A 38 -34.52 16.03 -15.94
C PHE A 38 -34.84 14.65 -15.35
N ARG A 39 -36.11 14.37 -15.05
CA ARG A 39 -36.58 13.06 -14.58
C ARG A 39 -36.18 11.94 -15.54
N SER A 40 -36.35 12.12 -16.84
CA SER A 40 -35.99 11.11 -17.83
C SER A 40 -34.49 10.83 -17.88
N TRP A 41 -33.62 11.75 -17.40
CA TRP A 41 -32.16 11.57 -17.33
C TRP A 41 -31.78 10.77 -16.08
N TYR A 42 -32.23 11.15 -14.90
CA TYR A 42 -31.87 10.42 -13.67
C TYR A 42 -32.59 9.08 -13.49
N SER A 43 -33.71 8.85 -14.23
CA SER A 43 -34.35 7.53 -14.31
C SER A 43 -33.67 6.60 -15.34
N GLY A 44 -32.80 7.12 -16.20
CA GLY A 44 -32.13 6.35 -17.26
C GLY A 44 -32.99 6.08 -18.49
N GLU A 45 -34.16 6.74 -18.62
CA GLU A 45 -35.02 6.61 -19.81
C GLU A 45 -34.40 7.28 -21.04
N LYS A 46 -33.80 8.47 -20.85
CA LYS A 46 -33.15 9.24 -21.91
C LYS A 46 -31.75 9.62 -21.56
N TYR A 47 -30.91 9.80 -22.59
CA TYR A 47 -29.55 10.30 -22.47
C TYR A 47 -29.51 11.77 -22.87
N PRO A 48 -28.96 12.68 -22.03
CA PRO A 48 -28.90 14.09 -22.36
C PRO A 48 -27.87 14.35 -23.47
N ARG A 49 -28.10 15.42 -24.28
CA ARG A 49 -27.13 15.89 -25.27
C ARG A 49 -25.88 16.46 -24.59
N ILE A 50 -24.80 16.58 -25.35
CA ILE A 50 -23.48 16.99 -24.85
C ILE A 50 -23.51 18.32 -24.10
N ASP A 51 -24.28 19.30 -24.60
CA ASP A 51 -24.47 20.62 -23.97
C ASP A 51 -25.08 20.48 -22.56
N LYS A 52 -26.06 19.61 -22.42
CA LYS A 52 -26.72 19.35 -21.13
C LYS A 52 -25.85 18.52 -20.18
N GLN A 53 -25.04 17.62 -20.70
CA GLN A 53 -24.04 16.90 -19.91
C GLN A 53 -22.97 17.85 -19.35
N GLN A 54 -22.48 18.81 -20.18
CA GLN A 54 -21.51 19.80 -19.74
C GLN A 54 -22.11 20.73 -18.69
N MET A 55 -23.34 21.21 -18.90
CA MET A 55 -24.05 22.06 -17.93
C MET A 55 -24.19 21.37 -16.55
N LEU A 56 -24.53 20.09 -16.53
CA LEU A 56 -24.61 19.30 -15.29
C LEU A 56 -23.22 19.08 -14.66
N ALA A 57 -22.20 18.84 -15.46
CA ALA A 57 -20.83 18.68 -14.97
C ALA A 57 -20.32 19.98 -14.32
N ASP A 58 -20.56 21.13 -14.95
CA ASP A 58 -20.21 22.44 -14.41
C ASP A 58 -20.96 22.75 -13.11
N TYR A 59 -22.25 22.44 -13.06
CA TYR A 59 -23.08 22.61 -11.86
C TYR A 59 -22.56 21.80 -10.67
N PHE A 60 -22.19 20.55 -10.88
CA PHE A 60 -21.63 19.69 -9.84
C PHE A 60 -20.14 19.92 -9.60
N ASN A 61 -19.50 20.78 -10.38
CA ASN A 61 -18.05 21.04 -10.37
C ASN A 61 -17.23 19.76 -10.56
N VAL A 62 -17.55 19.01 -11.61
CA VAL A 62 -16.85 17.77 -12.00
C VAL A 62 -16.51 17.76 -13.48
N LYS A 63 -15.59 16.89 -13.90
CA LYS A 63 -15.37 16.64 -15.32
C LYS A 63 -16.58 15.91 -15.92
N ARG A 64 -16.91 16.18 -17.21
CA ARG A 64 -18.01 15.51 -17.91
C ARG A 64 -17.87 13.97 -17.88
N SER A 65 -16.65 13.44 -17.96
CA SER A 65 -16.37 12.00 -17.84
C SER A 65 -16.93 11.38 -16.55
N ARG A 66 -17.01 12.15 -15.47
CA ARG A 66 -17.61 11.71 -14.19
C ARG A 66 -19.10 11.36 -14.33
N LEU A 67 -19.81 11.96 -15.28
CA LEU A 67 -21.22 11.67 -15.59
C LEU A 67 -21.37 10.59 -16.66
N THR A 68 -20.47 10.52 -17.63
CA THR A 68 -20.66 9.74 -18.87
C THR A 68 -19.94 8.40 -18.90
N GLU A 69 -18.94 8.22 -18.04
CA GLU A 69 -18.18 6.97 -17.95
C GLU A 69 -18.64 6.12 -16.77
N ALA A 70 -18.61 4.80 -16.95
CA ALA A 70 -18.84 3.90 -15.83
C ALA A 70 -17.82 4.26 -14.74
N GLN A 71 -18.31 4.73 -13.62
CA GLN A 71 -17.47 4.82 -12.44
C GLN A 71 -17.25 3.39 -12.01
N GLY A 72 -16.06 2.87 -12.29
CA GLY A 72 -15.64 1.62 -11.71
C GLY A 72 -15.95 1.70 -10.22
N SER A 73 -16.44 0.61 -9.66
CA SER A 73 -16.70 0.52 -8.21
C SER A 73 -15.54 1.22 -7.50
N LYS A 74 -15.77 1.85 -6.36
CA LYS A 74 -14.74 2.55 -5.54
C LYS A 74 -13.43 1.77 -5.30
N LEU A 75 -13.32 0.58 -5.90
CA LEU A 75 -12.18 -0.35 -5.86
C LEU A 75 -11.32 -0.37 -7.14
N GLU A 76 -11.69 0.38 -8.21
CA GLU A 76 -10.84 0.53 -9.41
C GLU A 76 -10.11 1.88 -9.46
N ARG A 77 -9.41 2.25 -8.40
CA ARG A 77 -8.03 2.65 -8.62
C ARG A 77 -7.29 1.33 -8.80
N VAL A 78 -6.82 1.05 -9.98
CA VAL A 78 -5.78 0.06 -10.19
C VAL A 78 -4.60 0.58 -9.37
N ALA A 79 -4.52 0.13 -8.13
CA ALA A 79 -3.34 0.32 -7.32
C ALA A 79 -2.22 -0.28 -8.15
N SER A 80 -1.19 0.49 -8.45
CA SER A 80 -0.09 -0.05 -9.22
C SER A 80 0.58 -1.10 -8.36
N LEU A 81 0.49 -2.36 -8.80
CA LEU A 81 1.17 -3.46 -8.13
C LEU A 81 2.65 -3.42 -8.53
N VAL A 82 3.50 -3.50 -7.53
CA VAL A 82 4.95 -3.63 -7.70
C VAL A 82 5.41 -4.95 -7.09
N LYS A 83 6.41 -5.56 -7.71
CA LYS A 83 7.02 -6.78 -7.21
C LYS A 83 8.17 -6.42 -6.28
N VAL A 84 8.05 -6.78 -5.01
CA VAL A 84 9.09 -6.64 -4.00
C VAL A 84 9.82 -7.98 -3.86
N PRO A 85 11.17 -8.03 -4.02
CA PRO A 85 11.92 -9.27 -3.97
C PRO A 85 11.89 -9.89 -2.57
N ILE A 86 11.87 -11.21 -2.50
CA ILE A 86 12.08 -12.00 -1.29
C ILE A 86 13.54 -12.47 -1.34
N LEU A 87 14.32 -12.10 -0.34
CA LEU A 87 15.71 -12.54 -0.26
C LEU A 87 15.82 -13.82 0.58
N GLY A 88 16.63 -14.76 0.09
CA GLY A 88 16.98 -15.99 0.80
C GLY A 88 18.28 -15.82 1.57
N THR A 89 19.34 -15.61 0.84
CA THR A 89 20.70 -15.42 1.34
C THR A 89 21.12 -13.98 1.04
N ILE A 90 21.95 -13.38 1.87
CA ILE A 90 22.52 -12.06 1.63
C ILE A 90 24.04 -12.22 1.66
N THR A 91 24.68 -12.16 0.50
CA THR A 91 26.14 -12.33 0.37
C THR A 91 26.86 -11.08 0.84
N CYS A 92 27.78 -11.24 1.78
CA CYS A 92 28.62 -10.14 2.26
C CYS A 92 29.48 -9.56 1.13
N GLY A 93 29.45 -8.23 0.99
CA GLY A 93 30.28 -7.52 0.00
C GLY A 93 29.62 -7.33 -1.36
N GLU A 94 28.45 -7.90 -1.60
CA GLU A 94 27.66 -7.71 -2.81
C GLU A 94 26.42 -6.85 -2.55
N PRO A 95 25.82 -6.24 -3.60
CA PRO A 95 24.55 -5.53 -3.45
C PRO A 95 23.46 -6.46 -2.87
N ILE A 96 22.74 -6.02 -1.85
CA ILE A 96 21.70 -6.81 -1.16
C ILE A 96 20.64 -7.32 -2.15
N LEU A 97 20.31 -6.53 -3.19
CA LEU A 97 19.34 -6.86 -4.22
C LEU A 97 19.99 -7.52 -5.47
N ALA A 98 21.16 -8.16 -5.33
CA ALA A 98 21.72 -8.96 -6.42
C ALA A 98 20.76 -10.11 -6.80
N GLU A 99 20.68 -10.46 -8.10
CA GLU A 99 19.72 -11.47 -8.60
C GLU A 99 19.87 -12.82 -7.91
N GLU A 100 21.09 -13.21 -7.56
CA GLU A 100 21.42 -14.46 -6.87
C GLU A 100 20.88 -14.54 -5.44
N ASN A 101 20.60 -13.40 -4.80
CA ASN A 101 20.00 -13.32 -3.48
C ASN A 101 18.47 -13.45 -3.52
N ILE A 102 17.84 -13.34 -4.71
CA ILE A 102 16.38 -13.29 -4.86
C ILE A 102 15.78 -14.70 -4.94
N ASN A 103 14.93 -15.02 -3.99
CA ASN A 103 14.20 -16.28 -3.90
C ASN A 103 12.70 -16.14 -4.21
N GLY A 104 12.33 -15.14 -5.02
CA GLY A 104 10.96 -14.88 -5.43
C GLY A 104 10.53 -13.44 -5.22
N TYR A 105 9.24 -13.19 -5.37
CA TYR A 105 8.66 -11.85 -5.27
C TYR A 105 7.29 -11.90 -4.58
N ARG A 106 6.94 -10.81 -3.89
CA ARG A 106 5.59 -10.54 -3.41
C ARG A 106 5.04 -9.30 -4.10
N GLU A 107 3.76 -9.33 -4.45
CA GLU A 107 3.07 -8.18 -5.02
C GLU A 107 2.55 -7.27 -3.91
N GLU A 108 2.85 -5.99 -4.03
CA GLU A 108 2.47 -4.96 -3.07
C GLU A 108 1.84 -3.77 -3.81
N ILE A 109 0.97 -3.06 -3.12
CA ILE A 109 0.39 -1.82 -3.62
C ILE A 109 1.43 -0.70 -3.49
N SER A 110 1.91 -0.15 -4.62
CA SER A 110 3.01 0.82 -4.63
C SER A 110 2.74 2.05 -3.76
N GLU A 111 1.48 2.53 -3.74
CA GLU A 111 1.07 3.70 -2.97
C GLU A 111 1.15 3.51 -1.44
N THR A 112 1.20 2.26 -0.99
CA THR A 112 1.32 1.92 0.44
C THR A 112 2.75 1.69 0.88
N LEU A 113 3.69 1.63 -0.07
CA LEU A 113 5.09 1.38 0.21
C LEU A 113 5.85 2.69 0.50
N PRO A 114 6.75 2.69 1.48
CA PRO A 114 7.66 3.81 1.68
C PRO A 114 8.68 3.89 0.55
N THR A 115 9.31 5.05 0.40
CA THR A 115 10.42 5.25 -0.55
C THR A 115 11.68 4.52 -0.11
N GLY A 116 12.49 4.09 -1.06
CA GLY A 116 13.77 3.40 -0.84
C GLY A 116 13.78 1.98 -1.43
N ASN A 117 14.91 1.30 -1.27
CA ASN A 117 15.04 -0.09 -1.66
C ASN A 117 14.33 -0.98 -0.64
N LEU A 118 13.42 -1.82 -1.12
CA LEU A 118 12.59 -2.67 -0.28
C LEU A 118 12.79 -4.14 -0.66
N PHE A 119 12.80 -5.00 0.34
CA PHE A 119 12.83 -6.44 0.16
C PHE A 119 12.12 -7.16 1.30
N TYR A 120 11.77 -8.40 1.08
CA TYR A 120 11.22 -9.28 2.10
C TYR A 120 12.26 -10.27 2.60
N LEU A 121 12.22 -10.53 3.90
CA LEU A 121 12.85 -11.68 4.53
C LEU A 121 11.78 -12.61 5.08
N LYS A 122 11.93 -13.93 4.85
CA LYS A 122 11.11 -14.93 5.50
C LYS A 122 11.75 -15.31 6.83
N THR A 123 11.00 -15.18 7.93
CA THR A 123 11.50 -15.54 9.26
C THR A 123 11.64 -17.05 9.40
N LYS A 124 12.76 -17.46 10.00
CA LYS A 124 13.03 -18.82 10.47
C LYS A 124 13.21 -18.78 11.99
N GLY A 125 12.61 -19.74 12.67
CA GLY A 125 12.67 -19.80 14.14
C GLY A 125 11.84 -18.74 14.86
N ASN A 126 11.95 -18.69 16.17
CA ASN A 126 11.04 -17.97 17.06
C ASN A 126 11.70 -16.86 17.89
N SER A 127 12.88 -16.37 17.49
CA SER A 127 13.63 -15.38 18.28
C SER A 127 12.91 -14.05 18.44
N MET A 128 12.00 -13.69 17.53
CA MET A 128 11.22 -12.45 17.58
C MET A 128 9.77 -12.66 18.04
N THR A 129 9.41 -13.85 18.50
CA THR A 129 8.10 -14.13 19.08
C THR A 129 7.97 -13.45 20.45
N PRO A 130 6.83 -12.84 20.82
CA PRO A 130 5.54 -12.87 20.10
C PRO A 130 5.38 -11.75 19.03
N THR A 131 6.31 -10.82 18.92
CA THR A 131 6.17 -9.64 18.05
C THR A 131 6.08 -10.04 16.57
N ILE A 132 6.98 -10.91 16.12
CA ILE A 132 6.99 -11.45 14.76
C ILE A 132 6.95 -12.97 14.85
N PRO A 133 5.86 -13.61 14.43
CA PRO A 133 5.75 -15.06 14.40
C PRO A 133 6.73 -15.72 13.42
N GLU A 134 7.03 -16.99 13.65
CA GLU A 134 7.78 -17.81 12.70
C GLU A 134 7.04 -17.94 11.36
N ASN A 135 7.78 -18.12 10.25
CA ASN A 135 7.25 -18.18 8.89
C ASN A 135 6.57 -16.91 8.38
N SER A 136 6.77 -15.78 9.05
CA SER A 136 6.33 -14.47 8.57
C SER A 136 7.20 -13.94 7.44
N PHE A 137 6.61 -13.14 6.54
CA PHE A 137 7.34 -12.32 5.61
C PHE A 137 7.47 -10.91 6.17
N VAL A 138 8.69 -10.45 6.42
CA VAL A 138 8.97 -9.14 6.99
C VAL A 138 9.47 -8.21 5.90
N LEU A 139 8.76 -7.10 5.67
CA LEU A 139 9.19 -6.05 4.75
C LEU A 139 10.31 -5.23 5.39
N ILE A 140 11.44 -5.18 4.72
CA ILE A 140 12.64 -4.46 5.14
C ILE A 140 12.87 -3.30 4.19
N ARG A 141 13.21 -2.14 4.74
CA ARG A 141 13.79 -1.04 3.97
C ARG A 141 15.30 -1.04 4.19
N GLU A 142 16.05 -1.11 3.09
CA GLU A 142 17.52 -1.05 3.12
C GLU A 142 17.99 0.27 3.74
N GLN A 143 18.76 0.17 4.82
CA GLN A 143 19.41 1.30 5.49
C GLN A 143 20.45 0.78 6.50
N ALA A 144 21.52 1.54 6.66
CA ALA A 144 22.66 1.14 7.51
C ALA A 144 22.42 1.39 9.01
N THR A 145 21.40 2.17 9.38
CA THR A 145 21.14 2.57 10.77
C THR A 145 19.65 2.51 11.08
N VAL A 146 19.30 2.27 12.34
CA VAL A 146 17.93 2.30 12.87
C VAL A 146 17.92 3.01 14.22
N GLU A 147 16.75 3.47 14.65
CA GLU A 147 16.61 4.10 15.95
C GLU A 147 16.59 3.08 17.10
N ASN A 148 16.85 3.58 18.31
CA ASN A 148 16.83 2.74 19.52
C ASN A 148 15.45 2.09 19.72
N GLY A 149 15.43 0.79 19.87
CA GLY A 149 14.21 -0.01 20.05
C GLY A 149 13.56 -0.48 18.76
N GLU A 150 14.04 -0.07 17.60
CA GLU A 150 13.53 -0.56 16.32
C GLU A 150 14.03 -1.98 16.00
N ILE A 151 13.26 -2.69 15.16
CA ILE A 151 13.66 -4.01 14.68
C ILE A 151 14.39 -3.85 13.36
N ALA A 152 15.54 -4.50 13.26
CA ALA A 152 16.40 -4.50 12.06
C ALA A 152 16.71 -5.91 11.59
N ALA A 153 16.93 -6.03 10.30
CA ALA A 153 17.65 -7.14 9.72
C ALA A 153 19.14 -6.91 9.89
N VAL A 154 19.85 -7.88 10.43
CA VAL A 154 21.30 -7.79 10.72
C VAL A 154 22.02 -9.05 10.26
N LEU A 155 23.23 -8.87 9.74
CA LEU A 155 24.20 -9.94 9.50
C LEU A 155 25.13 -10.00 10.71
N VAL A 156 25.31 -11.17 11.29
CA VAL A 156 26.12 -11.39 12.48
C VAL A 156 27.35 -12.23 12.10
N ASN A 157 28.55 -11.81 12.52
CA ASN A 157 29.81 -12.52 12.29
C ASN A 157 30.09 -12.88 10.81
N GLY A 158 29.55 -12.08 9.86
CA GLY A 158 29.70 -12.37 8.45
C GLY A 158 28.80 -13.50 7.93
N ASP A 159 27.74 -13.85 8.69
CA ASP A 159 26.72 -14.81 8.25
C ASP A 159 26.10 -14.39 6.91
N GLU A 160 25.78 -15.37 6.09
CA GLU A 160 25.11 -15.16 4.81
C GLU A 160 23.58 -15.02 4.98
N GLU A 161 23.03 -15.37 6.14
CA GLU A 161 21.61 -15.21 6.44
C GLU A 161 21.39 -14.06 7.43
N ALA A 162 20.54 -13.10 7.03
CA ALA A 162 20.13 -12.03 7.93
C ALA A 162 19.19 -12.54 9.03
N THR A 163 19.45 -12.12 10.26
CA THR A 163 18.55 -12.34 11.39
C THR A 163 17.83 -11.06 11.78
N LEU A 164 16.61 -11.19 12.34
CA LEU A 164 15.88 -10.05 12.88
C LEU A 164 16.16 -9.89 14.36
N LYS A 165 16.49 -8.66 14.78
CA LYS A 165 16.73 -8.32 16.17
C LYS A 165 16.24 -6.89 16.45
N ARG A 166 15.87 -6.64 17.70
CA ARG A 166 15.62 -5.28 18.19
C ARG A 166 16.96 -4.64 18.54
N ILE A 167 17.22 -3.46 18.00
CA ILE A 167 18.45 -2.74 18.24
C ILE A 167 18.30 -1.92 19.52
N LYS A 168 19.28 -2.03 20.42
CA LYS A 168 19.35 -1.24 21.64
C LYS A 168 20.70 -0.56 21.75
N TYR A 169 20.66 0.75 21.85
CA TYR A 169 21.85 1.58 22.12
C TYR A 169 21.90 1.92 23.61
N GLN A 170 23.07 1.73 24.23
CA GLN A 170 23.34 2.11 25.62
C GLN A 170 24.72 2.74 25.70
N GLY A 171 24.79 4.07 25.61
CA GLY A 171 26.04 4.77 25.39
C GLY A 171 26.67 4.34 24.06
N ASP A 172 27.93 3.90 24.10
CA ASP A 172 28.67 3.43 22.95
C ASP A 172 28.42 1.93 22.64
N ILE A 173 27.62 1.25 23.47
CA ILE A 173 27.34 -0.17 23.32
C ILE A 173 26.10 -0.36 22.46
N VAL A 174 26.19 -1.24 21.47
CA VAL A 174 25.08 -1.67 20.61
C VAL A 174 24.75 -3.13 20.91
N MET A 175 23.50 -3.39 21.22
CA MET A 175 23.01 -4.73 21.52
C MET A 175 21.91 -5.13 20.55
N LEU A 176 21.94 -6.40 20.15
CA LEU A 176 20.89 -7.05 19.38
C LEU A 176 20.04 -7.87 20.34
N ILE A 177 18.80 -7.48 20.53
CA ILE A 177 17.87 -8.10 21.47
C ILE A 177 16.84 -8.92 20.69
N ALA A 178 16.66 -10.16 21.09
CA ALA A 178 15.52 -10.97 20.67
C ALA A 178 14.29 -10.58 21.48
N ASP A 179 13.11 -10.53 20.85
CA ASP A 179 11.86 -10.29 21.61
C ASP A 179 11.41 -11.54 22.40
N ASN A 180 11.94 -12.72 22.04
CA ASN A 180 11.78 -13.94 22.81
C ASN A 180 12.86 -13.99 23.93
N PRO A 181 12.46 -13.96 25.20
CA PRO A 181 13.40 -13.92 26.33
C PRO A 181 14.24 -15.19 26.51
N GLN A 182 13.96 -16.25 25.77
CA GLN A 182 14.79 -17.47 25.75
C GLN A 182 16.14 -17.28 25.05
N TYR A 183 16.27 -16.19 24.26
CA TYR A 183 17.48 -15.87 23.53
C TYR A 183 18.24 -14.75 24.26
N PRO A 184 19.52 -14.97 24.60
CA PRO A 184 20.32 -13.94 25.23
C PRO A 184 20.58 -12.77 24.31
N PRO A 185 20.80 -11.55 24.85
CA PRO A 185 21.28 -10.42 24.08
C PRO A 185 22.64 -10.70 23.43
N TYR A 186 22.83 -10.20 22.21
CA TYR A 186 24.09 -10.23 21.51
C TYR A 186 24.71 -8.83 21.54
N VAL A 187 25.89 -8.70 22.10
CA VAL A 187 26.62 -7.44 22.18
C VAL A 187 27.57 -7.33 20.97
N ILE A 188 27.43 -6.26 20.21
CA ILE A 188 28.32 -6.00 19.08
C ILE A 188 29.66 -5.50 19.62
N THR A 189 30.74 -6.17 19.23
CA THR A 189 32.14 -5.85 19.57
C THR A 189 33.04 -6.08 18.35
N GLU A 190 34.31 -5.75 18.45
CA GLU A 190 35.30 -6.06 17.40
C GLU A 190 35.38 -7.58 17.17
N ASP A 191 35.28 -8.39 18.24
CA ASP A 191 35.31 -9.86 18.14
C ASP A 191 33.98 -10.47 17.70
N ASN A 192 32.91 -9.74 17.83
CA ASN A 192 31.53 -10.15 17.47
C ASN A 192 30.89 -9.07 16.60
N PRO A 193 31.30 -8.87 15.35
CA PRO A 193 30.79 -7.83 14.49
C PRO A 193 29.37 -8.16 14.01
N ALA A 194 28.58 -7.11 13.80
CA ALA A 194 27.28 -7.23 13.12
C ALA A 194 27.06 -6.01 12.23
N THR A 195 26.37 -6.24 11.12
CA THR A 195 26.03 -5.20 10.16
C THR A 195 24.53 -5.08 10.01
N ILE A 196 23.97 -3.87 10.19
CA ILE A 196 22.56 -3.59 9.91
C ILE A 196 22.39 -3.51 8.41
N VAL A 197 21.48 -4.32 7.85
CA VAL A 197 21.14 -4.33 6.43
C VAL A 197 19.84 -3.59 6.13
N GLY A 198 18.98 -3.41 7.14
CA GLY A 198 17.76 -2.65 6.95
C GLY A 198 16.82 -2.63 8.15
N LYS A 199 15.85 -1.73 8.09
CA LYS A 199 14.79 -1.58 9.10
C LYS A 199 13.57 -2.41 8.75
N ALA A 200 13.05 -3.17 9.71
CA ALA A 200 11.78 -3.87 9.59
C ALA A 200 10.62 -2.87 9.68
N LEU A 201 9.69 -2.94 8.71
CA LEU A 201 8.58 -1.99 8.57
C LEU A 201 7.23 -2.61 8.94
N LYS A 202 6.96 -3.79 8.41
CA LYS A 202 5.74 -4.58 8.65
C LYS A 202 6.04 -6.05 8.45
N PHE A 203 5.17 -6.90 8.96
CA PHE A 203 5.18 -8.33 8.61
C PHE A 203 3.80 -8.79 8.16
N SER A 204 3.78 -9.89 7.41
CA SER A 204 2.57 -10.60 7.00
C SER A 204 2.79 -12.10 7.06
N MET A 205 1.72 -12.85 7.22
CA MET A 205 1.72 -14.31 7.19
C MET A 205 0.73 -14.77 6.13
N ASP A 206 1.10 -15.81 5.41
CA ASP A 206 0.15 -16.54 4.58
C ASP A 206 -0.53 -17.61 5.49
N LEU A 207 -1.85 -17.79 5.34
CA LEU A 207 -2.65 -18.75 6.11
C LEU A 207 -2.54 -20.15 5.50
#